data_7633e7dcebad0986e7a4ee6f82f2c090
#
_entry.id   7633e7dcebad0986e7a4ee6f82f2c090
#
_cell.length_a   1.000
_cell.length_b   1.000
_cell.length_c   1.000
_cell.angle_alpha   90.00
_cell.angle_beta   90.00
_cell.angle_gamma   90.00
#
_symmetry.space_group_name_H-M   'P 1'
#
loop_
_entity.id
_entity.type
_entity.pdbx_description
1 polymer ?
#
loop_
_entity_poly.entity_id
_entity_poly.type
_entity_poly.pdbx_seq_one_letter_code
_entity_poly.pdbx_strand_id
1 'polypeptide(L)'
;VEGRDLFNEKADVIVCDGFTGNVVLKQAESFFTILAKRNLLDNYFKRFNYENYGGTPVLGVSGNVLIGHGISNDKAIKNMILLGKDLIHSNLTKKIKTAFK
;
A
#
# COMPACT_ATOMS: atom_id res chain seq x y z
N VAL A 1 -9.22 4.39 -16.80
CA VAL A 1 -9.50 3.06 -16.24
C VAL A 1 -10.82 3.10 -15.48
N GLU A 2 -11.45 1.97 -15.35
CA GLU A 2 -12.68 1.77 -14.56
C GLU A 2 -12.37 0.90 -13.34
N GLY A 3 -13.30 0.82 -12.38
CA GLY A 3 -13.11 0.01 -11.18
C GLY A 3 -12.75 -1.45 -11.42
N ARG A 4 -13.22 -2.04 -12.51
CA ARG A 4 -12.87 -3.41 -12.92
C ARG A 4 -11.41 -3.57 -13.39
N ASP A 5 -10.73 -2.46 -13.67
CA ASP A 5 -9.36 -2.46 -14.17
C ASP A 5 -8.31 -2.39 -13.05
N LEU A 6 -8.72 -2.28 -11.80
CA LEU A 6 -7.83 -2.08 -10.66
C LEU A 6 -6.77 -3.19 -10.49
N PHE A 7 -7.10 -4.42 -10.87
CA PHE A 7 -6.23 -5.58 -10.62
C PHE A 7 -5.83 -6.34 -11.88
N ASN A 8 -6.04 -5.76 -13.07
CA ASN A 8 -5.76 -6.42 -14.35
C ASN A 8 -4.51 -5.90 -15.07
N GLU A 9 -3.66 -5.16 -14.35
CA GLU A 9 -2.39 -4.63 -14.87
C GLU A 9 -2.54 -3.69 -16.07
N LYS A 10 -3.71 -3.07 -16.24
CA LYS A 10 -3.98 -2.12 -17.32
C LYS A 10 -3.23 -0.79 -17.16
N ALA A 11 -2.81 -0.47 -15.96
CA ALA A 11 -2.04 0.73 -15.64
C ALA A 11 -1.01 0.43 -14.55
N ASP A 12 0.13 1.10 -14.61
CA ASP A 12 1.19 0.98 -13.61
C ASP A 12 0.84 1.72 -12.31
N VAL A 13 0.13 2.84 -12.43
CA VAL A 13 -0.33 3.66 -11.31
C VAL A 13 -1.76 4.14 -11.59
N ILE A 14 -2.61 4.02 -10.61
CA ILE A 14 -3.99 4.52 -10.66
C ILE A 14 -4.16 5.59 -9.60
N VAL A 15 -4.57 6.79 -10.01
CA VAL A 15 -4.82 7.93 -9.12
C VAL A 15 -6.31 8.07 -8.90
N CYS A 16 -6.72 8.22 -7.66
CA CYS A 16 -8.09 8.50 -7.27
C CYS A 16 -8.13 9.41 -6.04
N ASP A 17 -9.32 9.86 -5.65
CA ASP A 17 -9.48 10.58 -4.38
C ASP A 17 -9.24 9.66 -3.17
N GLY A 18 -8.92 10.26 -2.02
CA GLY A 18 -8.53 9.50 -0.83
C GLY A 18 -9.68 8.66 -0.25
N PHE A 19 -10.92 9.10 -0.38
CA PHE A 19 -12.07 8.34 0.10
C PHE A 19 -12.27 7.07 -0.72
N THR A 20 -12.32 7.19 -2.04
CA THR A 20 -12.46 6.04 -2.96
C THR A 20 -11.30 5.06 -2.78
N GLY A 21 -10.08 5.56 -2.72
CA GLY A 21 -8.88 4.72 -2.51
C GLY A 21 -8.95 3.96 -1.19
N ASN A 22 -9.35 4.60 -0.12
CA ASN A 22 -9.49 3.93 1.18
C ASN A 22 -10.58 2.84 1.17
N VAL A 23 -11.72 3.08 0.54
CA VAL A 23 -12.78 2.07 0.39
C VAL A 23 -12.26 0.85 -0.39
N VAL A 24 -11.58 1.06 -1.50
CA VAL A 24 -11.00 -0.03 -2.31
C VAL A 24 -9.99 -0.84 -1.51
N LEU A 25 -9.09 -0.18 -0.78
CA LEU A 25 -8.10 -0.87 0.05
C LEU A 25 -8.77 -1.69 1.16
N LYS A 26 -9.75 -1.13 1.86
CA LYS A 26 -10.48 -1.84 2.90
C LYS A 26 -11.27 -3.02 2.37
N GLN A 27 -11.80 -2.91 1.16
CA GLN A 27 -12.49 -4.01 0.50
C GLN A 27 -11.51 -5.14 0.13
N ALA A 28 -10.34 -4.82 -0.43
CA ALA A 28 -9.31 -5.80 -0.72
C ALA A 28 -8.83 -6.54 0.55
N GLU A 29 -8.63 -5.81 1.65
CA GLU A 29 -8.28 -6.39 2.96
C GLU A 29 -9.40 -7.31 3.49
N SER A 30 -10.66 -6.94 3.29
CA SER A 30 -11.82 -7.78 3.66
C SER A 30 -11.83 -9.10 2.88
N PHE A 31 -11.59 -9.06 1.58
CA PHE A 31 -11.49 -10.27 0.77
C PHE A 31 -10.34 -11.17 1.22
N PHE A 32 -9.19 -10.60 1.54
CA PHE A 32 -8.09 -11.37 2.12
C PHE A 32 -8.55 -12.12 3.38
N THR A 33 -9.24 -11.44 4.30
CA THR A 33 -9.74 -12.03 5.54
C THR A 33 -10.75 -13.16 5.28
N ILE A 34 -11.67 -12.94 4.35
CA ILE A 34 -12.68 -13.95 3.97
C ILE A 34 -12.02 -15.20 3.38
N LEU A 35 -11.11 -15.00 2.44
CA LEU A 35 -10.38 -16.10 1.79
C LEU A 35 -9.50 -16.87 2.79
N ALA A 36 -8.85 -16.16 3.73
CA ALA A 36 -8.08 -16.80 4.79
C ALA A 36 -8.93 -17.72 5.66
N LYS A 37 -10.10 -17.24 6.09
CA LYS A 37 -11.06 -18.04 6.89
C LYS A 37 -11.59 -19.26 6.14
N ARG A 38 -11.65 -19.20 4.83
CA ARG A 38 -12.13 -20.29 3.95
C ARG A 38 -11.01 -21.20 3.48
N ASN A 39 -9.76 -20.97 3.89
CA ASN A 39 -8.57 -21.69 3.42
C ASN A 39 -8.41 -21.64 1.88
N LEU A 40 -8.75 -20.51 1.26
CA LEU A 40 -8.70 -20.28 -0.18
C LEU A 40 -7.62 -19.27 -0.60
N LEU A 41 -6.68 -18.93 0.30
CA LEU A 41 -5.57 -18.04 -0.04
C LEU A 41 -4.57 -18.73 -0.95
N ASP A 42 -4.25 -18.07 -2.04
CA ASP A 42 -3.11 -18.37 -2.90
C ASP A 42 -2.04 -17.28 -2.78
N ASN A 43 -0.94 -17.42 -3.53
CA ASN A 43 0.15 -16.43 -3.52
C ASN A 43 -0.28 -15.06 -4.04
N TYR A 44 -1.25 -15.00 -4.93
CA TYR A 44 -1.77 -13.72 -5.42
C TYR A 44 -2.50 -12.95 -4.33
N PHE A 45 -3.43 -13.60 -3.61
CA PHE A 45 -4.22 -12.93 -2.57
C PHE A 45 -3.47 -12.66 -1.28
N LYS A 46 -2.38 -13.38 -0.99
CA LYS A 46 -1.50 -13.09 0.15
C LYS A 46 -0.88 -11.69 0.08
N ARG A 47 -0.76 -11.11 -1.11
CA ARG A 47 -0.28 -9.73 -1.30
C ARG A 47 -1.20 -8.67 -0.68
N PHE A 48 -2.45 -8.97 -0.41
CA PHE A 48 -3.40 -8.05 0.24
C PHE A 48 -3.32 -8.05 1.76
N ASN A 49 -2.43 -8.81 2.35
CA ASN A 49 -2.18 -8.75 3.78
C ASN A 49 -1.42 -7.45 4.13
N TYR A 50 -2.08 -6.55 4.88
CA TYR A 50 -1.50 -5.26 5.28
C TYR A 50 -0.20 -5.42 6.10
N GLU A 51 -0.06 -6.51 6.86
CA GLU A 51 1.13 -6.78 7.67
C GLU A 51 2.42 -6.84 6.84
N ASN A 52 2.33 -7.27 5.59
CA ASN A 52 3.49 -7.41 4.71
C ASN A 52 4.08 -6.06 4.31
N TYR A 53 3.26 -5.02 4.26
CA TYR A 53 3.68 -3.66 3.87
C TYR A 53 3.95 -2.78 5.08
N GLY A 54 3.20 -2.97 6.14
CA GLY A 54 3.31 -2.24 7.40
C GLY A 54 2.77 -0.83 7.36
N GLY A 55 2.84 -0.15 6.24
CA GLY A 55 2.37 1.21 6.09
C GLY A 55 2.41 1.70 4.64
N THR A 56 1.98 2.94 4.45
CA THR A 56 1.93 3.58 3.14
C THR A 56 2.70 4.90 3.15
N PRO A 57 3.55 5.17 2.14
CA PRO A 57 4.23 6.46 2.05
C PRO A 57 3.26 7.61 1.78
N VAL A 58 3.47 8.73 2.45
CA VAL A 58 2.82 10.00 2.14
C VAL A 58 3.66 10.72 1.11
N LEU A 59 3.12 10.92 -0.09
CA LEU A 59 3.81 11.60 -1.18
C LEU A 59 3.53 13.10 -1.18
N GLY A 60 4.44 13.88 -1.76
CA GLY A 60 4.28 15.32 -1.89
C GLY A 60 4.68 16.13 -0.65
N VAL A 61 5.29 15.50 0.33
CA VAL A 61 5.85 16.16 1.53
C VAL A 61 7.37 16.23 1.43
N SER A 62 8.00 17.13 2.21
CA SER A 62 9.45 17.39 2.15
C SER A 62 10.29 16.36 2.92
N GLY A 63 9.72 15.27 3.39
CA GLY A 63 10.42 14.23 4.15
C GLY A 63 9.85 12.85 3.87
N ASN A 64 10.41 11.85 4.51
CA ASN A 64 9.91 10.49 4.45
C ASN A 64 8.89 10.29 5.57
N VAL A 65 7.62 10.18 5.20
CA VAL A 65 6.51 9.99 6.12
C VAL A 65 5.76 8.73 5.74
N LEU A 66 5.49 7.88 6.72
CA LEU A 66 4.72 6.66 6.56
C LEU A 66 3.49 6.70 7.46
N ILE A 67 2.37 6.24 6.94
CA ILE A 67 1.15 6.03 7.73
C ILE A 67 0.96 4.53 7.90
N GLY A 68 0.86 4.09 9.16
CA GLY A 68 0.53 2.71 9.50
C GLY A 68 -0.96 2.52 9.76
N HIS A 69 -1.37 1.27 9.83
CA HIS A 69 -2.71 0.89 10.24
C HIS A 69 -2.92 1.13 11.74
N GLY A 70 -4.14 1.55 12.14
CA GLY A 70 -4.50 1.67 13.55
C GLY A 70 -4.50 0.35 14.32
N ILE A 71 -4.59 -0.78 13.62
CA ILE A 71 -4.54 -2.14 14.17
C ILE A 71 -3.18 -2.82 14.01
N SER A 72 -2.13 -2.04 13.74
CA SER A 72 -0.78 -2.57 13.48
C SER A 72 -0.27 -3.39 14.67
N ASN A 73 0.25 -4.58 14.35
CA ASN A 73 0.96 -5.44 15.29
C ASN A 73 2.49 -5.27 15.13
N ASP A 74 3.26 -6.05 15.86
CA ASP A 74 4.73 -6.04 15.81
C ASP A 74 5.29 -6.31 14.41
N LYS A 75 4.72 -7.27 13.68
CA LYS A 75 5.11 -7.59 12.30
C LYS A 75 4.85 -6.41 11.35
N ALA A 76 3.69 -5.77 11.45
CA ALA A 76 3.34 -4.61 10.63
C ALA A 76 4.29 -3.43 10.94
N ILE A 77 4.58 -3.16 12.20
CA ILE A 77 5.51 -2.10 12.61
C ILE A 77 6.92 -2.38 12.10
N LYS A 78 7.41 -3.62 12.24
CA LYS A 78 8.71 -4.02 11.69
C LYS A 78 8.79 -3.75 10.19
N ASN A 79 7.78 -4.18 9.43
CA ASN A 79 7.76 -4.00 7.98
C ASN A 79 7.62 -2.52 7.58
N MET A 80 6.92 -1.70 8.37
CA MET A 80 6.86 -0.26 8.18
C MET A 80 8.23 0.41 8.35
N ILE A 81 9.02 0.00 9.34
CA ILE A 81 10.38 0.49 9.55
C ILE A 81 11.28 0.09 8.37
N LEU A 82 11.18 -1.15 7.89
CA LEU A 82 11.92 -1.60 6.72
C LEU A 82 11.53 -0.85 5.45
N LEU A 83 10.24 -0.57 5.27
CA LEU A 83 9.76 0.28 4.17
C LEU A 83 10.34 1.69 4.25
N GLY A 84 10.43 2.27 5.45
CA GLY A 84 11.07 3.57 5.68
C GLY A 84 12.54 3.58 5.26
N LYS A 85 13.27 2.51 5.57
CA LYS A 85 14.64 2.31 5.12
C LYS A 85 14.73 2.29 3.58
N ASP A 86 13.84 1.56 2.92
CA ASP A 86 13.80 1.46 1.46
C ASP A 86 13.49 2.81 0.81
N LEU A 87 12.57 3.61 1.41
CA LEU A 87 12.26 4.96 0.94
C LEU A 87 13.47 5.88 0.98
N ILE A 88 14.26 5.83 2.05
CA ILE A 88 15.49 6.63 2.19
C ILE A 88 16.49 6.21 1.12
N HIS A 89 16.74 4.92 0.96
CA HIS A 89 17.69 4.39 -0.02
C HIS A 89 17.27 4.69 -1.48
N SER A 90 15.98 4.69 -1.76
CA SER A 90 15.44 4.99 -3.10
C SER A 90 15.54 6.46 -3.49
N ASN A 91 15.75 7.36 -2.54
CA ASN A 91 15.69 8.82 -2.73
C ASN A 91 14.35 9.29 -3.35
N LEU A 92 13.25 8.64 -3.00
CA LEU A 92 11.94 8.90 -3.60
C LEU A 92 11.52 10.36 -3.50
N THR A 93 11.61 10.95 -2.32
CA THR A 93 11.25 12.36 -2.08
C THR A 93 12.05 13.32 -2.97
N LYS A 94 13.36 13.09 -3.11
CA LYS A 94 14.22 13.89 -3.99
C LYS A 94 13.85 13.70 -5.46
N LYS A 95 13.59 12.48 -5.89
CA LYS A 95 13.17 12.19 -7.26
C LYS A 95 11.86 12.87 -7.61
N ILE A 96 10.86 12.83 -6.72
CA ILE A 96 9.58 13.51 -6.92
C ILE A 96 9.80 15.02 -7.02
N LYS A 97 10.54 15.62 -6.09
CA LYS A 97 10.83 17.05 -6.11
C LYS A 97 11.52 17.49 -7.39
N THR A 98 12.44 16.70 -7.92
CA THR A 98 13.13 16.97 -9.18
C THR A 98 12.19 16.85 -10.39
N ALA A 99 11.30 15.85 -10.39
CA ALA A 99 10.36 15.61 -11.49
C ALA A 99 9.33 16.73 -11.67
N PHE A 100 9.00 17.48 -10.62
CA PHE A 100 8.02 18.58 -10.64
C PHE A 100 8.65 19.98 -10.63
N LYS A 101 9.90 20.10 -10.95
CA LYS A 101 10.56 21.41 -11.14
C LYS A 101 10.22 22.03 -12.49
#